data_e8fe21368090cb2bbd8bb63d41cd1625
#
_entry.id   e8fe21368090cb2bbd8bb63d41cd1625
#
_cell.length_a   1.000
_cell.length_b   1.000
_cell.length_c   1.000
_cell.angle_alpha   90.00
_cell.angle_beta   90.00
_cell.angle_gamma   90.00
#
_symmetry.space_group_name_H-M   'P 1'
#
loop_
_entity.id
_entity.type
_entity.pdbx_description
1 polymer ?
#
loop_
_entity_poly.entity_id
_entity_poly.type
_entity_poly.pdbx_seq_one_letter_code
_entity_poly.pdbx_strand_id
1 'polypeptide(L)'
;MIKYIFLLFILCCSGCRHAQTEDTVIKVSVLRGPSVIAFADWLENPPIIDNKKVQVKVVDSPDLAQALLIKQETDIAVLPMINAANLYNKGIKIKLAGCPIWGTLYLVEKTPLKEPALYVFGNGTTPDILTRYYLGRQRSDYPLNYAFNTAGEITQGILAGKV
;
A
#
# COMPACT_ATOMS: atom_id res chain seq x y z
N MET A 1 5.45 -65.12 3.65
CA MET A 1 4.90 -64.05 4.52
C MET A 1 5.54 -62.71 4.29
N ILE A 2 6.84 -62.59 4.12
CA ILE A 2 7.56 -61.31 3.95
C ILE A 2 7.13 -60.50 2.68
N LYS A 3 6.80 -61.19 1.56
CA LYS A 3 6.37 -60.56 0.31
C LYS A 3 5.06 -59.81 0.40
N TYR A 4 4.14 -60.20 1.26
CA TYR A 4 2.84 -59.53 1.43
C TYR A 4 2.92 -58.32 2.38
N ILE A 5 3.89 -58.30 3.29
CA ILE A 5 4.14 -57.15 4.18
C ILE A 5 4.67 -55.95 3.39
N PHE A 6 5.53 -56.23 2.36
CA PHE A 6 6.06 -55.15 1.50
C PHE A 6 5.00 -54.55 0.57
N LEU A 7 4.01 -55.36 0.13
CA LEU A 7 2.91 -54.88 -0.70
C LEU A 7 1.93 -54.02 0.10
N LEU A 8 1.72 -54.31 1.39
CA LEU A 8 0.85 -53.54 2.28
C LEU A 8 1.45 -52.17 2.60
N PHE A 9 2.78 -52.03 2.67
CA PHE A 9 3.47 -50.78 2.97
C PHE A 9 3.41 -49.76 1.80
N ILE A 10 3.35 -50.26 0.55
CA ILE A 10 3.25 -49.42 -0.65
C ILE A 10 1.86 -48.81 -0.78
N LEU A 11 0.79 -49.45 -0.28
CA LEU A 11 -0.58 -48.93 -0.33
C LEU A 11 -0.85 -47.79 0.66
N CYS A 12 -0.09 -47.68 1.76
CA CYS A 12 -0.26 -46.64 2.76
C CYS A 12 0.35 -45.27 2.37
N CYS A 13 1.25 -45.23 1.40
CA CYS A 13 1.90 -43.98 0.97
C CYS A 13 1.12 -43.16 -0.07
N SER A 14 -0.02 -43.66 -0.57
CA SER A 14 -0.80 -43.01 -1.64
C SER A 14 -1.89 -42.02 -1.11
N GLY A 15 -1.96 -41.76 0.18
CA GLY A 15 -3.08 -41.05 0.83
C GLY A 15 -2.90 -39.61 1.19
N CYS A 16 -1.71 -39.01 1.06
CA CYS A 16 -1.55 -37.56 1.28
C CYS A 16 -1.73 -36.79 -0.03
N ARG A 17 -2.96 -36.79 -0.58
CA ARG A 17 -3.41 -35.63 -1.35
C ARG A 17 -3.52 -34.50 -0.35
N HIS A 18 -2.57 -33.56 -0.36
CA HIS A 18 -2.77 -32.22 0.17
C HIS A 18 -4.02 -31.68 -0.55
N ALA A 19 -5.15 -31.70 0.12
CA ALA A 19 -6.30 -30.88 -0.30
C ALA A 19 -5.78 -29.44 -0.24
N GLN A 20 -5.42 -28.89 -1.39
CA GLN A 20 -5.34 -27.43 -1.53
C GLN A 20 -6.75 -26.97 -1.20
N THR A 21 -6.94 -26.44 0.00
CA THR A 21 -8.10 -25.63 0.31
C THR A 21 -8.05 -24.50 -0.70
N GLU A 22 -8.92 -24.56 -1.72
CA GLU A 22 -9.14 -23.43 -2.60
C GLU A 22 -9.39 -22.23 -1.71
N ASP A 23 -8.51 -21.23 -1.81
CA ASP A 23 -8.61 -20.02 -1.00
C ASP A 23 -9.90 -19.32 -1.45
N THR A 24 -10.97 -19.50 -0.68
CA THR A 24 -12.32 -19.01 -1.01
C THR A 24 -12.45 -17.50 -0.79
N VAL A 25 -11.35 -16.84 -0.45
CA VAL A 25 -11.29 -15.41 -0.09
C VAL A 25 -10.20 -14.72 -0.87
N ILE A 26 -10.53 -13.56 -1.46
CA ILE A 26 -9.54 -12.60 -1.99
C ILE A 26 -9.27 -11.56 -0.91
N LYS A 27 -8.05 -11.53 -0.41
CA LYS A 27 -7.63 -10.61 0.65
C LYS A 27 -7.08 -9.32 0.06
N VAL A 28 -7.67 -8.19 0.44
CA VAL A 28 -7.30 -6.85 -0.03
C VAL A 28 -6.88 -6.01 1.16
N SER A 29 -5.66 -5.47 1.16
CA SER A 29 -5.22 -4.50 2.16
C SER A 29 -5.25 -3.09 1.59
N VAL A 30 -5.90 -2.17 2.30
CA VAL A 30 -6.02 -0.76 1.92
C VAL A 30 -5.43 0.13 3.01
N LEU A 31 -4.76 1.21 2.61
CA LEU A 31 -4.21 2.19 3.55
C LEU A 31 -5.32 3.08 4.11
N ARG A 32 -5.23 3.38 5.41
CA ARG A 32 -6.07 4.40 6.04
C ARG A 32 -5.92 5.75 5.33
N GLY A 33 -7.03 6.42 5.09
CA GLY A 33 -7.10 7.70 4.37
C GLY A 33 -7.86 7.60 3.05
N PRO A 34 -7.45 8.29 1.97
CA PRO A 34 -8.18 8.32 0.69
C PRO A 34 -8.46 6.92 0.10
N SER A 35 -7.58 5.95 0.36
CA SER A 35 -7.76 4.56 -0.10
C SER A 35 -9.00 3.91 0.51
N VAL A 36 -9.29 4.17 1.78
CA VAL A 36 -10.50 3.63 2.44
C VAL A 36 -11.76 4.17 1.78
N ILE A 37 -11.75 5.45 1.39
CA ILE A 37 -12.89 6.06 0.70
C ILE A 37 -13.13 5.37 -0.66
N ALA A 38 -12.06 5.11 -1.42
CA ALA A 38 -12.16 4.43 -2.71
C ALA A 38 -12.67 2.98 -2.60
N PHE A 39 -12.50 2.34 -1.44
CA PHE A 39 -12.93 0.96 -1.17
C PHE A 39 -14.07 0.87 -0.15
N ALA A 40 -14.75 1.99 0.15
CA ALA A 40 -15.79 2.03 1.17
C ALA A 40 -16.94 1.03 0.91
N ASP A 41 -17.41 0.96 -0.34
CA ASP A 41 -18.45 0.02 -0.73
C ASP A 41 -18.02 -1.44 -0.53
N TRP A 42 -16.77 -1.79 -0.83
CA TRP A 42 -16.25 -3.13 -0.61
C TRP A 42 -16.10 -3.50 0.88
N LEU A 43 -15.95 -2.50 1.74
CA LEU A 43 -15.93 -2.70 3.20
C LEU A 43 -17.33 -3.00 3.74
N GLU A 44 -18.35 -2.32 3.21
CA GLU A 44 -19.76 -2.50 3.63
C GLU A 44 -20.41 -3.68 2.90
N ASN A 45 -20.19 -3.81 1.60
CA ASN A 45 -20.78 -4.78 0.70
C ASN A 45 -19.69 -5.56 -0.06
N PRO A 46 -18.98 -6.49 0.61
CA PRO A 46 -17.88 -7.22 -0.04
C PRO A 46 -18.35 -7.97 -1.29
N PRO A 47 -17.80 -7.72 -2.47
CA PRO A 47 -18.17 -8.41 -3.69
C PRO A 47 -17.72 -9.87 -3.68
N ILE A 48 -18.35 -10.68 -4.53
CA ILE A 48 -17.92 -12.03 -4.85
C ILE A 48 -17.33 -11.99 -6.27
N ILE A 49 -16.07 -12.37 -6.42
CA ILE A 49 -15.36 -12.41 -7.70
C ILE A 49 -14.89 -13.86 -7.92
N ASP A 50 -15.27 -14.46 -9.02
CA ASP A 50 -14.91 -15.85 -9.35
C ASP A 50 -15.23 -16.84 -8.20
N ASN A 51 -16.41 -16.72 -7.62
CA ASN A 51 -16.89 -17.50 -6.46
C ASN A 51 -16.05 -17.30 -5.17
N LYS A 52 -15.18 -16.28 -5.11
CA LYS A 52 -14.39 -15.93 -3.93
C LYS A 52 -14.90 -14.64 -3.31
N LYS A 53 -15.11 -14.64 -2.00
CA LYS A 53 -15.52 -13.45 -1.27
C LYS A 53 -14.32 -12.50 -1.12
N VAL A 54 -14.51 -11.23 -1.44
CA VAL A 54 -13.48 -10.21 -1.17
C VAL A 54 -13.50 -9.85 0.31
N GLN A 55 -12.32 -9.82 0.94
CA GLN A 55 -12.13 -9.35 2.31
C GLN A 55 -11.18 -8.16 2.31
N VAL A 56 -11.68 -7.00 2.69
CA VAL A 56 -10.88 -5.77 2.78
C VAL A 56 -10.40 -5.56 4.21
N LYS A 57 -9.10 -5.35 4.39
CA LYS A 57 -8.44 -5.02 5.65
C LYS A 57 -7.84 -3.62 5.57
N VAL A 58 -8.22 -2.74 6.48
CA VAL A 58 -7.61 -1.42 6.61
C VAL A 58 -6.30 -1.54 7.41
N VAL A 59 -5.24 -0.94 6.90
CA VAL A 59 -3.90 -0.92 7.52
C VAL A 59 -3.41 0.52 7.69
N ASP A 60 -2.60 0.76 8.71
CA ASP A 60 -2.24 2.12 9.11
C ASP A 60 -0.96 2.65 8.44
N SER A 61 -0.15 1.77 7.85
CA SER A 61 1.09 2.20 7.21
C SER A 61 1.39 1.45 5.91
N PRO A 62 2.10 2.09 4.96
CA PRO A 62 2.60 1.44 3.75
C PRO A 62 3.52 0.25 4.06
N ASP A 63 4.32 0.33 5.12
CA ASP A 63 5.25 -0.74 5.50
C ASP A 63 4.50 -2.01 5.94
N LEU A 64 3.40 -1.85 6.69
CA LEU A 64 2.56 -2.98 7.05
C LEU A 64 1.89 -3.61 5.81
N ALA A 65 1.36 -2.79 4.90
CA ALA A 65 0.77 -3.29 3.66
C ALA A 65 1.80 -4.05 2.79
N GLN A 66 3.03 -3.53 2.69
CA GLN A 66 4.14 -4.19 2.01
C GLN A 66 4.50 -5.54 2.67
N ALA A 67 4.58 -5.57 4.00
CA ALA A 67 4.88 -6.79 4.75
C ALA A 67 3.83 -7.87 4.51
N LEU A 68 2.54 -7.53 4.53
CA LEU A 68 1.44 -8.44 4.24
C LEU A 68 1.55 -9.00 2.81
N LEU A 69 1.88 -8.14 1.83
CA LEU A 69 2.03 -8.54 0.43
C LEU A 69 3.23 -9.49 0.24
N ILE A 70 4.38 -9.19 0.82
CA ILE A 70 5.59 -10.01 0.74
C ILE A 70 5.37 -11.38 1.40
N LYS A 71 4.65 -11.44 2.51
CA LYS A 71 4.31 -12.67 3.22
C LYS A 71 3.17 -13.46 2.58
N GLN A 72 2.57 -12.95 1.50
CA GLN A 72 1.39 -13.54 0.86
C GLN A 72 0.17 -13.63 1.80
N GLU A 73 0.09 -12.75 2.78
CA GLU A 73 -1.05 -12.62 3.69
C GLU A 73 -2.15 -11.72 3.11
N THR A 74 -1.89 -11.05 1.99
CA THR A 74 -2.85 -10.31 1.17
C THR A 74 -2.57 -10.57 -0.31
N ASP A 75 -3.62 -10.67 -1.12
CA ASP A 75 -3.53 -10.89 -2.57
C ASP A 75 -3.39 -9.57 -3.32
N ILE A 76 -4.04 -8.52 -2.82
CA ILE A 76 -4.04 -7.17 -3.39
C ILE A 76 -3.67 -6.20 -2.27
N ALA A 77 -2.71 -5.31 -2.54
CA ALA A 77 -2.34 -4.24 -1.63
C ALA A 77 -2.45 -2.88 -2.32
N VAL A 78 -3.12 -1.93 -1.68
CA VAL A 78 -3.12 -0.53 -2.12
C VAL A 78 -1.91 0.14 -1.48
N LEU A 79 -0.96 0.55 -2.32
CA LEU A 79 0.32 1.13 -1.93
C LEU A 79 0.55 2.46 -2.66
N PRO A 80 1.33 3.38 -2.07
CA PRO A 80 1.89 4.48 -2.83
C PRO A 80 2.73 3.92 -3.99
N MET A 81 2.65 4.54 -5.16
CA MET A 81 3.31 4.06 -6.38
C MET A 81 4.81 3.81 -6.18
N ILE A 82 5.49 4.69 -5.44
CA ILE A 82 6.94 4.55 -5.15
C ILE A 82 7.23 3.29 -4.33
N ASN A 83 6.39 2.97 -3.35
CA ASN A 83 6.54 1.76 -2.54
C ASN A 83 6.39 0.50 -3.42
N ALA A 84 5.38 0.48 -4.29
CA ALA A 84 5.17 -0.62 -5.23
C ALA A 84 6.34 -0.75 -6.21
N ALA A 85 6.84 0.36 -6.78
CA ALA A 85 7.99 0.38 -7.67
C ALA A 85 9.26 -0.15 -6.98
N ASN A 86 9.50 0.24 -5.73
CA ASN A 86 10.63 -0.25 -4.94
C ASN A 86 10.56 -1.76 -4.69
N LEU A 87 9.38 -2.30 -4.39
CA LEU A 87 9.19 -3.75 -4.26
C LEU A 87 9.48 -4.49 -5.57
N TYR A 88 8.96 -3.97 -6.67
CA TYR A 88 9.22 -4.53 -8.00
C TYR A 88 10.71 -4.54 -8.33
N ASN A 89 11.41 -3.42 -8.11
CA ASN A 89 12.84 -3.29 -8.34
C ASN A 89 13.69 -4.21 -7.44
N LYS A 90 13.18 -4.58 -6.26
CA LYS A 90 13.78 -5.59 -5.37
C LYS A 90 13.49 -7.02 -5.79
N GLY A 91 12.83 -7.24 -6.93
CA GLY A 91 12.54 -8.56 -7.47
C GLY A 91 11.29 -9.23 -6.89
N ILE A 92 10.47 -8.52 -6.11
CA ILE A 92 9.18 -9.06 -5.65
C ILE A 92 8.24 -9.17 -6.85
N LYS A 93 7.70 -10.37 -7.08
CA LYS A 93 6.83 -10.68 -8.21
C LYS A 93 5.42 -10.12 -7.99
N ILE A 94 5.25 -8.85 -8.28
CA ILE A 94 3.97 -8.14 -8.22
C ILE A 94 3.58 -7.59 -9.58
N LYS A 95 2.29 -7.33 -9.78
CA LYS A 95 1.75 -6.66 -10.98
C LYS A 95 0.94 -5.46 -10.55
N LEU A 96 1.02 -4.38 -11.33
CA LEU A 96 0.13 -3.23 -11.17
C LEU A 96 -1.25 -3.61 -11.74
N ALA A 97 -2.26 -3.68 -10.87
CA ALA A 97 -3.64 -3.97 -11.25
C ALA A 97 -4.40 -2.69 -11.69
N GLY A 98 -4.06 -1.55 -11.08
CA GLY A 98 -4.69 -0.27 -11.39
C GLY A 98 -4.20 0.84 -10.46
N CYS A 99 -4.66 2.05 -10.71
CA CYS A 99 -4.42 3.20 -9.86
C CYS A 99 -5.78 3.84 -9.52
N PRO A 100 -6.37 3.51 -8.36
CA PRO A 100 -7.73 3.95 -8.00
C PRO A 100 -7.80 5.40 -7.55
N ILE A 101 -6.66 6.03 -7.22
CA ILE A 101 -6.62 7.38 -6.64
C ILE A 101 -5.64 8.25 -7.42
N TRP A 102 -6.14 9.41 -7.88
CA TRP A 102 -5.39 10.39 -8.66
C TRP A 102 -5.50 11.77 -8.02
N GLY A 103 -4.45 12.60 -8.18
CA GLY A 103 -4.48 14.01 -7.80
C GLY A 103 -4.69 14.25 -6.30
N THR A 104 -4.00 13.52 -5.44
CA THR A 104 -4.15 13.61 -3.97
C THR A 104 -3.20 14.61 -3.31
N LEU A 105 -2.33 15.26 -4.06
CA LEU A 105 -1.35 16.21 -3.54
C LEU A 105 -1.68 17.61 -4.03
N TYR A 106 -1.64 18.55 -3.11
CA TYR A 106 -1.94 19.96 -3.33
C TYR A 106 -0.85 20.83 -2.70
N LEU A 107 -0.52 21.94 -3.36
CA LEU A 107 0.22 23.03 -2.74
C LEU A 107 -0.80 23.95 -2.08
N VAL A 108 -0.59 24.26 -0.81
CA VAL A 108 -1.42 25.18 -0.05
C VAL A 108 -0.56 26.39 0.33
N GLU A 109 -1.00 27.57 -0.05
CA GLU A 109 -0.36 28.83 0.27
C GLU A 109 -1.18 29.59 1.31
N LYS A 110 -0.50 30.14 2.32
CA LYS A 110 -1.10 31.03 3.30
C LYS A 110 -0.58 32.44 3.10
N THR A 111 -1.46 33.37 2.89
CA THR A 111 -1.10 34.79 2.69
C THR A 111 -1.30 35.58 3.99
N PRO A 112 -0.37 36.50 4.36
CA PRO A 112 0.94 36.74 3.74
C PRO A 112 1.95 35.64 4.09
N LEU A 113 2.86 35.33 3.16
CA LEU A 113 3.99 34.45 3.42
C LEU A 113 4.93 35.09 4.44
N LYS A 114 5.21 34.40 5.53
CA LYS A 114 6.17 34.85 6.55
C LYS A 114 7.60 34.51 6.16
N GLU A 115 7.80 33.33 5.57
CA GLU A 115 9.11 32.85 5.10
C GLU A 115 8.94 32.12 3.76
N PRO A 116 9.88 32.26 2.83
CA PRO A 116 9.82 31.59 1.53
C PRO A 116 10.29 30.15 1.67
N ALA A 117 9.62 29.33 2.47
CA ALA A 117 9.94 27.90 2.63
C ALA A 117 8.72 27.05 2.29
N LEU A 118 8.95 25.92 1.62
CA LEU A 118 7.94 24.95 1.31
C LEU A 118 8.01 23.76 2.30
N TYR A 119 7.02 23.63 3.14
CA TYR A 119 6.94 22.54 4.10
C TYR A 119 6.47 21.28 3.40
N VAL A 120 7.26 20.21 3.53
CA VAL A 120 7.03 18.92 2.90
C VAL A 120 7.19 17.84 3.97
N PHE A 121 6.34 16.82 3.94
CA PHE A 121 6.48 15.66 4.82
C PHE A 121 7.00 14.45 4.05
N GLY A 122 7.62 13.51 4.78
CA GLY A 122 8.04 12.22 4.26
C GLY A 122 9.18 12.33 3.24
N ASN A 123 10.36 12.72 3.69
CA ASN A 123 11.57 12.75 2.86
C ASN A 123 11.77 11.41 2.12
N GLY A 124 12.00 11.44 0.80
CA GLY A 124 12.12 10.26 -0.06
C GLY A 124 10.79 9.57 -0.41
N THR A 125 9.66 10.11 0.03
CA THR A 125 8.32 9.59 -0.31
C THR A 125 7.69 10.35 -1.49
N THR A 126 6.49 9.92 -1.89
CA THR A 126 5.76 10.54 -3.02
C THR A 126 5.61 12.06 -2.91
N PRO A 127 5.19 12.65 -1.78
CA PRO A 127 5.10 14.11 -1.65
C PRO A 127 6.43 14.81 -1.91
N ASP A 128 7.51 14.34 -1.33
CA ASP A 128 8.84 14.94 -1.51
C ASP A 128 9.32 14.85 -2.96
N ILE A 129 9.27 13.66 -3.56
CA ILE A 129 9.75 13.43 -4.93
C ILE A 129 8.96 14.29 -5.94
N LEU A 130 7.63 14.34 -5.81
CA LEU A 130 6.80 15.15 -6.70
C LEU A 130 7.02 16.65 -6.49
N THR A 131 7.22 17.09 -5.24
CA THR A 131 7.54 18.48 -4.95
C THR A 131 8.87 18.90 -5.60
N ARG A 132 9.93 18.11 -5.44
CA ARG A 132 11.23 18.38 -6.09
C ARG A 132 11.10 18.38 -7.60
N TYR A 133 10.37 17.43 -8.17
CA TYR A 133 10.13 17.39 -9.61
C TYR A 133 9.37 18.66 -10.09
N TYR A 134 8.34 19.08 -9.36
CA TYR A 134 7.58 20.29 -9.67
C TYR A 134 8.47 21.54 -9.62
N LEU A 135 9.21 21.74 -8.52
CA LEU A 135 10.12 22.89 -8.37
C LEU A 135 11.20 22.91 -9.46
N GLY A 136 11.79 21.76 -9.78
CA GLY A 136 12.77 21.65 -10.85
C GLY A 136 12.20 22.07 -12.21
N ARG A 137 10.95 21.72 -12.52
CA ARG A 137 10.27 22.16 -13.75
C ARG A 137 9.97 23.65 -13.76
N GLN A 138 9.65 24.23 -12.62
CA GLN A 138 9.39 25.68 -12.47
C GLN A 138 10.69 26.49 -12.37
N ARG A 139 11.86 25.84 -12.33
CA ARG A 139 13.15 26.48 -12.05
C ARG A 139 13.12 27.34 -10.78
N SER A 140 12.47 26.82 -9.76
CA SER A 140 12.25 27.53 -8.48
C SER A 140 13.12 26.93 -7.40
N ASP A 141 13.83 27.79 -6.67
CA ASP A 141 14.77 27.43 -5.60
C ASP A 141 14.15 27.57 -4.20
N TYR A 142 12.86 27.32 -4.06
CA TYR A 142 12.21 27.31 -2.74
C TYR A 142 12.90 26.29 -1.82
N PRO A 143 13.41 26.72 -0.64
CA PRO A 143 13.97 25.79 0.33
C PRO A 143 12.90 24.83 0.85
N LEU A 144 13.21 23.54 0.87
CA LEU A 144 12.33 22.52 1.42
C LEU A 144 12.55 22.39 2.92
N ASN A 145 11.46 22.43 3.68
CA ASN A 145 11.45 22.26 5.13
C ASN A 145 10.72 20.98 5.53
N TYR A 146 11.40 20.08 6.23
CA TYR A 146 10.89 18.78 6.68
C TYR A 146 10.63 18.75 8.20
N ALA A 147 10.25 19.88 8.79
CA ALA A 147 9.98 19.97 10.22
C ALA A 147 8.77 19.12 10.67
N PHE A 148 7.95 18.68 9.73
CA PHE A 148 6.76 17.87 9.99
C PHE A 148 6.87 16.50 9.32
N ASN A 149 6.35 15.46 9.99
CA ASN A 149 6.42 14.09 9.50
C ASN A 149 5.15 13.67 8.73
N THR A 150 4.04 14.36 8.92
CA THR A 150 2.74 14.02 8.34
C THR A 150 2.02 15.25 7.78
N ALA A 151 1.11 15.02 6.83
CA ALA A 151 0.22 16.07 6.33
C ALA A 151 -0.64 16.69 7.45
N GLY A 152 -1.06 15.87 8.42
CA GLY A 152 -1.83 16.34 9.58
C GLY A 152 -1.04 17.32 10.44
N GLU A 153 0.23 17.07 10.68
CA GLU A 153 1.12 17.97 11.42
C GLU A 153 1.31 19.31 10.69
N ILE A 154 1.49 19.29 9.35
CA ILE A 154 1.56 20.53 8.55
C ILE A 154 0.25 21.31 8.68
N THR A 155 -0.90 20.61 8.57
CA THR A 155 -2.21 21.26 8.74
C THR A 155 -2.35 21.94 10.09
N GLN A 156 -1.97 21.26 11.18
CA GLN A 156 -1.97 21.87 12.51
C GLN A 156 -0.97 23.04 12.62
N GLY A 157 0.19 22.93 11.99
CA GLY A 157 1.16 24.01 11.89
C GLY A 157 0.60 25.26 11.22
N ILE A 158 -0.12 25.09 10.10
CA ILE A 158 -0.81 26.19 9.40
C ILE A 158 -1.88 26.82 10.29
N LEU A 159 -2.73 26.00 10.93
CA LEU A 159 -3.78 26.49 11.82
C LEU A 159 -3.22 27.26 13.04
N ALA A 160 -2.11 26.78 13.58
CA ALA A 160 -1.42 27.40 14.70
C ALA A 160 -0.55 28.62 14.31
N GLY A 161 -0.48 28.99 13.04
CA GLY A 161 0.33 30.11 12.55
C GLY A 161 1.85 29.88 12.63
N LYS A 162 2.28 28.61 12.69
CA LYS A 162 3.70 28.21 12.70
C LYS A 162 4.27 28.03 11.27
N VAL A 163 3.39 28.00 10.30
CA VAL A 163 3.64 27.87 8.86
C VAL A 163 2.94 28.99 8.14
#